data_a39697d7886d63015d14f134d426b25e
#
_entry.id   a39697d7886d63015d14f134d426b25e
#
_cell.length_a   1.000
_cell.length_b   1.000
_cell.length_c   1.000
_cell.angle_alpha   90.00
_cell.angle_beta   90.00
_cell.angle_gamma   90.00
#
_symmetry.space_group_name_H-M   'P 1'
#
loop_
_entity.id
_entity.type
_entity.pdbx_description
1 polymer ?
#
loop_
_entity_poly.entity_id
_entity_poly.type
_entity_poly.pdbx_seq_one_letter_code
_entity_poly.pdbx_strand_id
1 'polypeptide(L)'
;MDISLIRKYNVPGPRYTSYPTVPFWNKEGITKQEWINTFQKAFDESNSTEGISLYIHLPFCENLCTFCGCHKRITKRHEVEEPYIDTVLKEWQLYLKHFSEKPKIKEIHLGGGTPTFFSAENLKKLINGIVETSDLVEGYEFSFEGHPNNTTEEQLNVLYAVGFRRCSFGVQDYDPIVQKTINRIQPFENVEKVTKLARKIGYTSISHDLVFGLPKQNLQNIIDTINKTRELKPDRIAYYSYAHVPWIKGLGQRGYDENDLPKDEVKRELYEVGKQLFDKIGYVEVGMDHFALKTDSMYKAMEEK
;
A
#
# COMPACT_ATOMS: atom_id res chain seq x y z
N MET A 1 -9.75 -10.74 26.18
CA MET A 1 -10.68 -10.90 25.01
C MET A 1 -11.43 -12.21 25.14
N ASP A 2 -12.71 -12.27 24.77
CA ASP A 2 -13.50 -13.50 24.84
C ASP A 2 -13.10 -14.46 23.70
N ILE A 3 -12.44 -15.57 24.08
CA ILE A 3 -11.99 -16.62 23.15
C ILE A 3 -13.14 -17.24 22.35
N SER A 4 -14.37 -17.25 22.90
CA SER A 4 -15.56 -17.77 22.20
C SER A 4 -15.91 -16.94 20.97
N LEU A 5 -15.76 -15.62 21.04
CA LEU A 5 -15.98 -14.71 19.90
C LEU A 5 -14.91 -14.88 18.84
N ILE A 6 -13.64 -15.05 19.24
CA ILE A 6 -12.55 -15.31 18.30
C ILE A 6 -12.85 -16.58 17.50
N ARG A 7 -13.16 -17.69 18.19
CA ARG A 7 -13.51 -18.95 17.51
C ARG A 7 -14.71 -18.85 16.60
N LYS A 8 -15.73 -18.11 17.03
CA LYS A 8 -16.95 -17.89 16.24
C LYS A 8 -16.69 -17.18 14.91
N TYR A 9 -15.80 -16.19 14.91
CA TYR A 9 -15.53 -15.33 13.75
C TYR A 9 -14.21 -15.66 13.03
N ASN A 10 -13.45 -16.66 13.48
CA ASN A 10 -12.28 -17.15 12.77
C ASN A 10 -12.70 -18.08 11.62
N VAL A 11 -13.36 -17.50 10.65
CA VAL A 11 -13.87 -18.21 9.45
C VAL A 11 -13.39 -17.46 8.20
N PRO A 12 -13.14 -18.18 7.09
CA PRO A 12 -12.86 -17.52 5.82
C PRO A 12 -13.98 -16.56 5.44
N GLY A 13 -13.64 -15.32 5.14
CA GLY A 13 -14.57 -14.29 4.73
C GLY A 13 -14.08 -13.54 3.50
N PRO A 14 -14.98 -12.90 2.75
CA PRO A 14 -14.59 -12.04 1.64
C PRO A 14 -13.83 -10.82 2.17
N ARG A 15 -12.97 -10.24 1.32
CA ARG A 15 -12.29 -8.99 1.62
C ARG A 15 -13.29 -7.90 1.98
N TYR A 16 -13.02 -7.18 3.06
CA TYR A 16 -13.86 -6.07 3.56
C TYR A 16 -13.62 -4.72 2.86
N THR A 17 -12.71 -4.68 1.88
CA THR A 17 -12.31 -3.46 1.17
C THR A 17 -13.35 -2.89 0.21
N SER A 18 -14.47 -3.56 0.03
CA SER A 18 -15.61 -3.09 -0.77
C SER A 18 -16.93 -3.59 -0.19
N TYR A 19 -17.99 -2.80 -0.39
CA TYR A 19 -19.35 -3.21 -0.05
C TYR A 19 -20.30 -2.87 -1.21
N PRO A 20 -21.05 -3.83 -1.76
CA PRO A 20 -20.93 -5.26 -1.46
C PRO A 20 -19.54 -5.81 -1.78
N THR A 21 -19.16 -6.92 -1.13
CA THR A 21 -17.89 -7.57 -1.40
C THR A 21 -17.89 -8.23 -2.78
N VAL A 22 -16.72 -8.35 -3.40
CA VAL A 22 -16.53 -8.81 -4.80
C VAL A 22 -17.38 -10.05 -5.21
N PRO A 23 -17.54 -11.11 -4.37
CA PRO A 23 -18.38 -12.25 -4.75
C PRO A 23 -19.85 -11.91 -5.01
N PHE A 24 -20.32 -10.75 -4.53
CA PHE A 24 -21.70 -10.28 -4.68
C PHE A 24 -21.87 -9.18 -5.72
N TRP A 25 -20.82 -8.88 -6.47
CA TRP A 25 -20.92 -7.93 -7.58
C TRP A 25 -21.74 -8.51 -8.73
N ASN A 26 -22.45 -7.63 -9.44
CA ASN A 26 -23.21 -8.02 -10.62
C ASN A 26 -22.26 -8.61 -11.69
N LYS A 27 -22.57 -9.83 -12.15
CA LYS A 27 -21.77 -10.57 -13.14
C LYS A 27 -22.02 -10.08 -14.58
N GLU A 28 -23.12 -9.43 -14.83
CA GLU A 28 -23.48 -8.93 -16.15
C GLU A 28 -22.62 -7.71 -16.55
N GLY A 29 -21.98 -7.06 -15.55
CA GLY A 29 -21.18 -5.87 -15.79
C GLY A 29 -22.04 -4.65 -16.10
N ILE A 30 -21.38 -3.62 -16.60
CA ILE A 30 -22.01 -2.38 -17.07
C ILE A 30 -21.53 -2.08 -18.48
N THR A 31 -22.37 -1.40 -19.27
CA THR A 31 -21.98 -0.92 -20.59
C THR A 31 -20.99 0.24 -20.48
N LYS A 32 -20.23 0.46 -21.54
CA LYS A 32 -19.30 1.62 -21.60
C LYS A 32 -20.04 2.94 -21.34
N GLN A 33 -21.25 3.10 -21.89
CA GLN A 33 -22.00 4.34 -21.74
C GLN A 33 -22.51 4.55 -20.32
N GLU A 34 -23.00 3.50 -19.65
CA GLU A 34 -23.39 3.56 -18.24
C GLU A 34 -22.20 3.90 -17.34
N TRP A 35 -21.02 3.34 -17.65
CA TRP A 35 -19.80 3.68 -16.92
C TRP A 35 -19.44 5.15 -17.11
N ILE A 36 -19.45 5.68 -18.35
CA ILE A 36 -19.17 7.08 -18.64
C ILE A 36 -20.15 8.00 -17.90
N ASN A 37 -21.44 7.71 -17.97
CA ASN A 37 -22.46 8.54 -17.30
C ASN A 37 -22.26 8.56 -15.78
N THR A 38 -21.98 7.41 -15.17
CA THR A 38 -21.73 7.30 -13.72
C THR A 38 -20.46 8.04 -13.32
N PHE A 39 -19.40 7.88 -14.14
CA PHE A 39 -18.13 8.56 -13.95
C PHE A 39 -18.26 10.09 -14.04
N GLN A 40 -18.95 10.61 -15.07
CA GLN A 40 -19.19 12.06 -15.23
C GLN A 40 -19.97 12.62 -14.04
N LYS A 41 -21.06 11.94 -13.63
CA LYS A 41 -21.84 12.34 -12.46
C LYS A 41 -20.98 12.41 -11.20
N ALA A 42 -20.21 11.37 -10.90
CA ALA A 42 -19.31 11.34 -9.73
C ALA A 42 -18.23 12.43 -9.82
N PHE A 43 -17.70 12.68 -11.00
CA PHE A 43 -16.73 13.76 -11.22
C PHE A 43 -17.36 15.13 -10.93
N ASP A 44 -18.52 15.44 -11.50
CA ASP A 44 -19.19 16.74 -11.30
C ASP A 44 -19.52 17.01 -9.83
N GLU A 45 -19.94 15.96 -9.09
CA GLU A 45 -20.24 16.04 -7.67
C GLU A 45 -18.99 16.31 -6.81
N SER A 46 -17.86 15.64 -7.10
CA SER A 46 -16.63 15.74 -6.29
C SER A 46 -15.73 16.90 -6.71
N ASN A 47 -15.57 17.16 -8.01
CA ASN A 47 -14.63 18.16 -8.52
C ASN A 47 -15.00 19.59 -8.10
N SER A 48 -16.30 19.88 -7.94
CA SER A 48 -16.80 21.19 -7.49
C SER A 48 -16.63 21.43 -5.99
N THR A 49 -16.38 20.39 -5.21
CA THR A 49 -16.30 20.42 -3.74
C THR A 49 -14.90 20.06 -3.23
N GLU A 50 -14.58 18.78 -3.21
CA GLU A 50 -13.37 18.23 -2.61
C GLU A 50 -12.21 18.01 -3.60
N GLY A 51 -12.52 17.95 -4.89
CA GLY A 51 -11.60 17.47 -5.93
C GLY A 51 -11.68 15.95 -6.10
N ILE A 52 -10.78 15.40 -6.92
CA ILE A 52 -10.72 13.97 -7.22
C ILE A 52 -9.47 13.32 -6.65
N SER A 53 -9.57 12.04 -6.31
CA SER A 53 -8.45 11.19 -5.91
C SER A 53 -8.08 10.24 -7.03
N LEU A 54 -6.79 10.11 -7.33
CA LEU A 54 -6.26 9.22 -8.35
C LEU A 54 -5.45 8.09 -7.70
N TYR A 55 -5.83 6.85 -7.97
CA TYR A 55 -4.98 5.68 -7.75
C TYR A 55 -4.35 5.28 -9.08
N ILE A 56 -3.03 5.23 -9.12
CA ILE A 56 -2.29 4.82 -10.32
C ILE A 56 -1.60 3.50 -10.02
N HIS A 57 -1.99 2.47 -10.74
CA HIS A 57 -1.44 1.13 -10.56
C HIS A 57 -0.16 0.95 -11.37
N LEU A 58 0.97 0.72 -10.69
CA LEU A 58 2.28 0.46 -11.28
C LEU A 58 2.65 -1.01 -11.05
N PRO A 59 2.43 -1.92 -12.02
CA PRO A 59 2.31 -3.36 -11.77
C PRO A 59 3.64 -4.11 -11.68
N PHE A 60 4.78 -3.49 -12.02
CA PHE A 60 6.02 -4.22 -12.16
C PHE A 60 6.74 -4.45 -10.83
N CYS A 61 7.31 -5.66 -10.68
CA CYS A 61 8.23 -6.04 -9.61
C CYS A 61 9.39 -6.83 -10.21
N GLU A 62 10.59 -6.70 -9.66
CA GLU A 62 11.74 -7.50 -10.08
C GLU A 62 11.68 -8.95 -9.58
N ASN A 63 11.11 -9.17 -8.40
CA ASN A 63 11.03 -10.45 -7.74
C ASN A 63 9.61 -10.79 -7.29
N LEU A 64 9.30 -12.08 -7.29
CA LEU A 64 8.03 -12.59 -6.78
C LEU A 64 8.13 -12.88 -5.29
N CYS A 65 7.47 -12.08 -4.46
CA CYS A 65 7.24 -12.44 -3.07
C CYS A 65 6.17 -13.52 -2.97
N THR A 66 6.47 -14.64 -2.30
CA THR A 66 5.60 -15.83 -2.28
C THR A 66 4.40 -15.72 -1.33
N PHE A 67 4.21 -14.58 -0.67
CA PHE A 67 3.02 -14.28 0.12
C PHE A 67 2.06 -13.31 -0.61
N CYS A 68 2.52 -12.67 -1.69
CA CYS A 68 1.86 -11.51 -2.28
C CYS A 68 0.60 -11.86 -3.07
N GLY A 69 -0.50 -11.18 -2.74
CA GLY A 69 -1.79 -11.23 -3.44
C GLY A 69 -2.06 -10.07 -4.41
N CYS A 70 -1.11 -9.16 -4.60
CA CYS A 70 -1.30 -7.99 -5.47
C CYS A 70 -1.33 -8.37 -6.95
N HIS A 71 -2.03 -7.57 -7.75
CA HIS A 71 -1.95 -7.64 -9.22
C HIS A 71 -0.58 -7.11 -9.68
N LYS A 72 0.25 -8.00 -10.21
CA LYS A 72 1.65 -7.70 -10.54
C LYS A 72 2.17 -8.42 -11.76
N ARG A 73 3.22 -7.86 -12.35
CA ARG A 73 4.02 -8.43 -13.42
C ARG A 73 5.48 -8.53 -12.96
N ILE A 74 6.04 -9.73 -12.97
CA ILE A 74 7.44 -9.93 -12.60
C ILE A 74 8.31 -9.77 -13.83
N THR A 75 9.25 -8.82 -13.76
CA THR A 75 10.23 -8.57 -14.82
C THR A 75 11.46 -7.84 -14.26
N LYS A 76 12.61 -8.07 -14.85
CA LYS A 76 13.84 -7.29 -14.62
C LYS A 76 14.17 -6.36 -15.79
N ARG A 77 13.24 -6.30 -16.76
CA ARG A 77 13.41 -5.55 -18.01
C ARG A 77 12.81 -4.18 -17.84
N HIS A 78 13.64 -3.16 -17.67
CA HIS A 78 13.23 -1.79 -17.45
C HIS A 78 12.72 -1.10 -18.73
N GLU A 79 12.97 -1.67 -19.91
CA GLU A 79 12.39 -1.18 -21.17
C GLU A 79 10.86 -1.23 -21.22
N VAL A 80 10.20 -1.90 -20.26
CA VAL A 80 8.73 -1.91 -20.13
C VAL A 80 8.17 -0.64 -19.50
N GLU A 81 9.00 0.18 -18.84
CA GLU A 81 8.55 1.35 -18.07
C GLU A 81 7.92 2.41 -18.96
N GLU A 82 8.68 2.90 -19.94
CA GLU A 82 8.24 4.02 -20.78
C GLU A 82 6.96 3.71 -21.56
N PRO A 83 6.82 2.57 -22.27
CA PRO A 83 5.57 2.21 -22.93
C PRO A 83 4.38 2.10 -21.97
N TYR A 84 4.62 1.68 -20.71
CA TYR A 84 3.55 1.61 -19.72
C TYR A 84 3.12 3.02 -19.30
N ILE A 85 4.07 3.91 -18.96
CA ILE A 85 3.78 5.30 -18.59
C ILE A 85 3.04 6.02 -19.71
N ASP A 86 3.47 5.84 -20.97
CA ASP A 86 2.79 6.41 -22.14
C ASP A 86 1.35 5.91 -22.27
N THR A 87 1.11 4.65 -21.93
CA THR A 87 -0.23 4.06 -21.94
C THR A 87 -1.11 4.65 -20.83
N VAL A 88 -0.58 4.80 -19.62
CA VAL A 88 -1.29 5.44 -18.50
C VAL A 88 -1.64 6.90 -18.83
N LEU A 89 -0.70 7.64 -19.42
CA LEU A 89 -0.96 9.02 -19.85
C LEU A 89 -1.99 9.12 -20.99
N LYS A 90 -2.01 8.15 -21.92
CA LYS A 90 -3.08 8.05 -22.92
C LYS A 90 -4.43 7.74 -22.29
N GLU A 91 -4.47 6.87 -21.29
CA GLU A 91 -5.68 6.61 -20.51
C GLU A 91 -6.16 7.87 -19.81
N TRP A 92 -5.24 8.61 -19.15
CA TRP A 92 -5.58 9.91 -18.55
C TRP A 92 -6.21 10.88 -19.56
N GLN A 93 -5.67 10.99 -20.79
CA GLN A 93 -6.25 11.80 -21.85
C GLN A 93 -7.65 11.35 -22.28
N LEU A 94 -7.99 10.06 -22.11
CA LEU A 94 -9.36 9.59 -22.34
C LEU A 94 -10.32 10.07 -21.26
N TYR A 95 -9.90 10.07 -19.98
CA TYR A 95 -10.70 10.63 -18.90
C TYR A 95 -10.95 12.13 -19.07
N LEU A 96 -9.92 12.89 -19.43
CA LEU A 96 -10.04 14.34 -19.66
C LEU A 96 -11.12 14.70 -20.70
N LYS A 97 -11.37 13.85 -21.70
CA LYS A 97 -12.44 14.06 -22.71
C LYS A 97 -13.86 13.95 -22.14
N HIS A 98 -14.00 13.35 -20.99
CA HIS A 98 -15.28 13.11 -20.33
C HIS A 98 -15.51 14.03 -19.12
N PHE A 99 -14.50 14.79 -18.71
CA PHE A 99 -14.67 15.80 -17.67
C PHE A 99 -15.40 17.03 -18.23
N SER A 100 -16.32 17.57 -17.45
CA SER A 100 -17.08 18.79 -17.76
C SER A 100 -16.24 20.07 -17.61
N GLU A 101 -15.20 20.00 -16.75
CA GLU A 101 -14.28 21.09 -16.44
C GLU A 101 -12.87 20.53 -16.15
N LYS A 102 -11.92 21.41 -15.92
CA LYS A 102 -10.56 21.02 -15.56
C LYS A 102 -10.56 20.28 -14.20
N PRO A 103 -9.95 19.08 -14.12
CA PRO A 103 -9.95 18.31 -12.88
C PRO A 103 -9.11 18.99 -11.80
N LYS A 104 -9.63 18.99 -10.57
CA LYS A 104 -8.96 19.43 -9.36
C LYS A 104 -8.51 18.20 -8.58
N ILE A 105 -7.21 18.00 -8.47
CA ILE A 105 -6.64 16.83 -7.82
C ILE A 105 -6.45 17.10 -6.34
N LYS A 106 -7.06 16.26 -5.51
CA LYS A 106 -6.88 16.21 -4.06
C LYS A 106 -5.80 15.21 -3.67
N GLU A 107 -5.79 14.04 -4.29
CA GLU A 107 -4.86 12.97 -3.93
C GLU A 107 -4.33 12.26 -5.16
N ILE A 108 -3.04 11.89 -5.09
CA ILE A 108 -2.44 10.89 -5.98
C ILE A 108 -1.80 9.81 -5.13
N HIS A 109 -2.18 8.56 -5.37
CA HIS A 109 -1.52 7.41 -4.79
C HIS A 109 -0.92 6.50 -5.87
N LEU A 110 0.39 6.28 -5.80
CA LEU A 110 1.09 5.30 -6.64
C LEU A 110 1.21 3.98 -5.86
N GLY A 111 0.57 2.94 -6.35
CA GLY A 111 0.58 1.62 -5.72
C GLY A 111 0.66 0.49 -6.74
N GLY A 112 0.49 -0.75 -6.27
CA GLY A 112 0.36 -1.91 -7.15
C GLY A 112 1.38 -3.02 -6.96
N GLY A 113 2.34 -3.14 -7.86
CA GLY A 113 3.48 -4.04 -7.74
C GLY A 113 4.58 -3.39 -6.90
N THR A 114 5.34 -2.52 -7.52
CA THR A 114 6.38 -1.73 -6.86
C THR A 114 6.56 -0.41 -7.63
N PRO A 115 5.98 0.71 -7.20
CA PRO A 115 6.17 2.00 -7.85
C PRO A 115 7.64 2.39 -8.02
N THR A 116 8.50 2.06 -7.06
CA THR A 116 9.96 2.29 -7.14
C THR A 116 10.71 1.27 -8.02
N PHE A 117 10.02 0.47 -8.81
CA PHE A 117 10.57 -0.22 -9.98
C PHE A 117 10.88 0.78 -11.11
N PHE A 118 10.06 1.80 -11.24
CA PHE A 118 10.18 2.81 -12.30
C PHE A 118 11.30 3.81 -11.99
N SER A 119 12.03 4.20 -13.02
CA SER A 119 13.07 5.22 -12.91
C SER A 119 12.52 6.56 -12.43
N ALA A 120 13.38 7.39 -11.83
CA ALA A 120 13.02 8.74 -11.39
C ALA A 120 12.45 9.59 -12.55
N GLU A 121 13.04 9.46 -13.75
CA GLU A 121 12.59 10.16 -14.95
C GLU A 121 11.18 9.74 -15.35
N ASN A 122 10.88 8.45 -15.39
CA ASN A 122 9.57 7.92 -15.74
C ASN A 122 8.50 8.30 -14.71
N LEU A 123 8.83 8.28 -13.41
CA LEU A 123 7.93 8.75 -12.36
C LEU A 123 7.62 10.25 -12.52
N LYS A 124 8.65 11.06 -12.80
CA LYS A 124 8.46 12.51 -13.07
C LYS A 124 7.59 12.75 -14.30
N LYS A 125 7.85 12.02 -15.41
CA LYS A 125 7.05 12.10 -16.65
C LYS A 125 5.59 11.80 -16.38
N LEU A 126 5.30 10.73 -15.60
CA LEU A 126 3.95 10.36 -15.25
C LEU A 126 3.22 11.47 -14.48
N ILE A 127 3.82 11.95 -13.41
CA ILE A 127 3.16 12.94 -12.54
C ILE A 127 3.00 14.28 -13.24
N ASN A 128 4.02 14.76 -13.94
CA ASN A 128 3.92 15.99 -14.71
C ASN A 128 2.82 15.91 -15.77
N GLY A 129 2.72 14.81 -16.52
CA GLY A 129 1.70 14.64 -17.55
C GLY A 129 0.25 14.66 -17.01
N ILE A 130 0.06 14.38 -15.72
CA ILE A 130 -1.23 14.49 -15.04
C ILE A 130 -1.42 15.91 -14.48
N VAL A 131 -0.45 16.42 -13.73
CA VAL A 131 -0.56 17.71 -13.03
C VAL A 131 -0.64 18.89 -13.99
N GLU A 132 0.05 18.87 -15.12
CA GLU A 132 0.00 19.92 -16.15
C GLU A 132 -1.41 20.13 -16.74
N THR A 133 -2.23 19.09 -16.70
CA THR A 133 -3.62 19.13 -17.23
C THR A 133 -4.68 19.28 -16.12
N SER A 134 -4.25 19.55 -14.89
CA SER A 134 -5.11 19.59 -13.70
C SER A 134 -4.82 20.83 -12.86
N ASP A 135 -5.70 21.13 -11.93
CA ASP A 135 -5.42 22.03 -10.81
C ASP A 135 -5.22 21.20 -9.54
N LEU A 136 -4.44 21.70 -8.59
CA LEU A 136 -4.28 21.07 -7.29
C LEU A 136 -5.15 21.79 -6.26
N VAL A 137 -5.90 21.06 -5.45
CA VAL A 137 -6.63 21.68 -4.33
C VAL A 137 -5.67 22.09 -3.22
N GLU A 138 -6.06 23.05 -2.41
CA GLU A 138 -5.31 23.38 -1.20
C GLU A 138 -5.22 22.16 -0.27
N GLY A 139 -4.02 21.87 0.25
CA GLY A 139 -3.80 20.71 1.12
C GLY A 139 -3.85 19.36 0.39
N TYR A 140 -3.61 19.32 -0.93
CA TYR A 140 -3.49 18.06 -1.67
C TYR A 140 -2.46 17.12 -1.04
N GLU A 141 -2.65 15.81 -1.22
CA GLU A 141 -1.80 14.79 -0.63
C GLU A 141 -1.36 13.76 -1.67
N PHE A 142 -0.06 13.68 -1.94
CA PHE A 142 0.52 12.68 -2.83
C PHE A 142 1.32 11.67 -2.02
N SER A 143 1.08 10.38 -2.31
CA SER A 143 1.70 9.25 -1.62
C SER A 143 2.08 8.12 -2.57
N PHE A 144 3.07 7.32 -2.19
CA PHE A 144 3.48 6.16 -2.98
C PHE A 144 3.94 5.00 -2.10
N GLU A 145 3.86 3.78 -2.66
CA GLU A 145 4.43 2.56 -2.10
C GLU A 145 5.84 2.34 -2.64
N GLY A 146 6.78 2.00 -1.77
CA GLY A 146 8.17 1.72 -2.10
C GLY A 146 8.67 0.38 -1.59
N HIS A 147 9.63 -0.19 -2.31
CA HIS A 147 10.37 -1.36 -1.85
C HIS A 147 11.73 -0.90 -1.31
N PRO A 148 12.08 -1.15 -0.04
CA PRO A 148 13.32 -0.64 0.56
C PRO A 148 14.59 -0.96 -0.22
N ASN A 149 14.67 -2.14 -0.85
CA ASN A 149 15.86 -2.51 -1.63
C ASN A 149 15.99 -1.76 -2.97
N ASN A 150 14.86 -1.27 -3.53
CA ASN A 150 14.81 -0.70 -4.88
C ASN A 150 14.55 0.80 -4.88
N THR A 151 14.26 1.40 -3.72
CA THR A 151 14.02 2.85 -3.62
C THR A 151 15.35 3.61 -3.56
N THR A 152 15.56 4.48 -4.51
CA THR A 152 16.78 5.30 -4.63
C THR A 152 16.60 6.71 -4.11
N GLU A 153 17.70 7.39 -3.81
CA GLU A 153 17.70 8.82 -3.42
C GLU A 153 17.16 9.71 -4.55
N GLU A 154 17.46 9.37 -5.79
CA GLU A 154 16.99 10.10 -6.96
C GLU A 154 15.46 10.03 -7.10
N GLN A 155 14.88 8.82 -6.95
CA GLN A 155 13.43 8.65 -6.96
C GLN A 155 12.75 9.45 -5.85
N LEU A 156 13.28 9.38 -4.62
CA LEU A 156 12.74 10.14 -3.49
C LEU A 156 12.80 11.65 -3.74
N ASN A 157 13.91 12.18 -4.24
CA ASN A 157 14.05 13.60 -4.55
C ASN A 157 13.09 14.04 -5.66
N VAL A 158 12.98 13.27 -6.73
CA VAL A 158 12.08 13.59 -7.85
C VAL A 158 10.61 13.57 -7.40
N LEU A 159 10.19 12.52 -6.69
CA LEU A 159 8.83 12.44 -6.17
C LEU A 159 8.53 13.58 -5.18
N TYR A 160 9.48 13.92 -4.31
CA TYR A 160 9.32 15.05 -3.41
C TYR A 160 9.18 16.38 -4.17
N ALA A 161 9.98 16.58 -5.23
CA ALA A 161 9.93 17.79 -6.06
C ALA A 161 8.59 17.96 -6.80
N VAL A 162 7.94 16.85 -7.19
CA VAL A 162 6.63 16.88 -7.84
C VAL A 162 5.44 16.78 -6.87
N GLY A 163 5.68 16.98 -5.56
CA GLY A 163 4.63 17.16 -4.56
C GLY A 163 4.39 16.02 -3.59
N PHE A 164 5.05 14.88 -3.72
CA PHE A 164 4.88 13.78 -2.77
C PHE A 164 5.46 14.13 -1.39
N ARG A 165 4.67 13.85 -0.34
CA ARG A 165 5.05 14.09 1.05
C ARG A 165 4.89 12.86 1.93
N ARG A 166 4.27 11.80 1.39
CA ARG A 166 4.03 10.55 2.09
C ARG A 166 4.57 9.37 1.29
N CYS A 167 5.13 8.39 2.01
CA CYS A 167 5.56 7.13 1.43
C CYS A 167 5.28 5.97 2.38
N SER A 168 5.04 4.79 1.81
CA SER A 168 4.97 3.53 2.53
C SER A 168 6.07 2.60 2.07
N PHE A 169 6.73 1.94 3.01
CA PHE A 169 7.74 0.93 2.73
C PHE A 169 7.28 -0.44 3.21
N GLY A 170 7.17 -1.38 2.27
CA GLY A 170 6.83 -2.76 2.57
C GLY A 170 7.98 -3.46 3.31
N VAL A 171 7.93 -3.51 4.63
CA VAL A 171 8.92 -4.18 5.50
C VAL A 171 8.58 -5.64 5.70
N GLN A 172 7.35 -5.96 6.00
CA GLN A 172 6.76 -7.26 6.26
C GLN A 172 7.25 -7.91 7.55
N ASP A 173 8.50 -8.34 7.62
CA ASP A 173 9.15 -8.96 8.76
C ASP A 173 10.67 -8.80 8.64
N TYR A 174 11.39 -8.78 9.78
CA TYR A 174 12.86 -8.69 9.81
C TYR A 174 13.55 -10.02 10.10
N ASP A 175 12.81 -11.10 10.38
CA ASP A 175 13.42 -12.41 10.62
C ASP A 175 13.96 -13.01 9.31
N PRO A 176 15.23 -13.44 9.26
CA PRO A 176 15.84 -13.96 8.04
C PRO A 176 15.20 -15.26 7.53
N ILE A 177 14.64 -16.09 8.41
CA ILE A 177 13.97 -17.34 8.03
C ILE A 177 12.63 -17.02 7.40
N VAL A 178 11.86 -16.11 8.01
CA VAL A 178 10.59 -15.62 7.46
C VAL A 178 10.85 -14.97 6.09
N GLN A 179 11.79 -14.04 5.99
CA GLN A 179 12.16 -13.36 4.74
C GLN A 179 12.54 -14.34 3.62
N LYS A 180 13.35 -15.35 3.94
CA LYS A 180 13.73 -16.41 3.00
C LYS A 180 12.52 -17.21 2.54
N THR A 181 11.63 -17.57 3.47
CA THR A 181 10.44 -18.38 3.18
C THR A 181 9.46 -17.63 2.27
N ILE A 182 9.30 -16.33 2.46
CA ILE A 182 8.42 -15.49 1.61
C ILE A 182 9.12 -14.95 0.36
N ASN A 183 10.34 -15.37 0.08
CA ASN A 183 11.19 -14.89 -1.02
C ASN A 183 11.33 -13.36 -1.05
N ARG A 184 11.54 -12.74 0.13
CA ARG A 184 11.71 -11.29 0.27
C ARG A 184 12.85 -10.99 1.24
N ILE A 185 14.08 -11.17 0.76
CA ILE A 185 15.27 -10.86 1.56
C ILE A 185 15.50 -9.35 1.56
N GLN A 186 15.41 -8.76 2.73
CA GLN A 186 15.42 -7.31 2.91
C GLN A 186 16.10 -6.98 4.25
N PRO A 187 17.41 -6.72 4.24
CA PRO A 187 18.16 -6.37 5.45
C PRO A 187 17.58 -5.13 6.14
N PHE A 188 17.65 -5.10 7.48
CA PHE A 188 17.21 -3.95 8.28
C PHE A 188 17.87 -2.65 7.83
N GLU A 189 19.15 -2.71 7.49
CA GLU A 189 19.97 -1.59 7.05
C GLU A 189 19.40 -0.90 5.79
N ASN A 190 18.77 -1.66 4.89
CA ASN A 190 18.12 -1.10 3.71
C ASN A 190 16.84 -0.33 4.07
N VAL A 191 16.06 -0.84 5.02
CA VAL A 191 14.87 -0.15 5.53
C VAL A 191 15.29 1.10 6.30
N GLU A 192 16.31 0.99 7.14
CA GLU A 192 16.87 2.12 7.90
C GLU A 192 17.35 3.22 6.95
N LYS A 193 18.14 2.85 5.95
CA LYS A 193 18.69 3.78 4.96
C LYS A 193 17.57 4.56 4.26
N VAL A 194 16.57 3.87 3.70
CA VAL A 194 15.52 4.53 2.93
C VAL A 194 14.61 5.37 3.82
N THR A 195 14.31 4.92 5.06
CA THR A 195 13.51 5.67 6.04
C THR A 195 14.22 6.95 6.47
N LYS A 196 15.51 6.86 6.84
CA LYS A 196 16.31 8.04 7.20
C LYS A 196 16.46 9.02 6.03
N LEU A 197 16.62 8.50 4.81
CA LEU A 197 16.75 9.30 3.61
C LEU A 197 15.46 10.05 3.30
N ALA A 198 14.31 9.39 3.36
CA ALA A 198 13.01 10.04 3.18
C ALA A 198 12.79 11.15 4.22
N ARG A 199 13.14 10.91 5.50
CA ARG A 199 13.12 11.97 6.55
C ARG A 199 14.01 13.16 6.20
N LYS A 200 15.25 12.89 5.78
CA LYS A 200 16.23 13.94 5.43
C LYS A 200 15.74 14.80 4.27
N ILE A 201 15.09 14.22 3.28
CA ILE A 201 14.52 14.93 2.12
C ILE A 201 13.33 15.79 2.53
N GLY A 202 12.58 15.41 3.58
CA GLY A 202 11.45 16.17 4.11
C GLY A 202 10.08 15.50 4.01
N TYR A 203 10.03 14.19 3.74
CA TYR A 203 8.75 13.46 3.80
C TYR A 203 8.15 13.57 5.20
N THR A 204 6.88 13.97 5.25
CA THR A 204 6.18 14.30 6.50
C THR A 204 5.47 13.12 7.12
N SER A 205 5.18 12.07 6.35
CA SER A 205 4.60 10.84 6.86
C SER A 205 5.22 9.63 6.15
N ILE A 206 5.88 8.77 6.92
CA ILE A 206 6.48 7.52 6.45
C ILE A 206 5.75 6.37 7.13
N SER A 207 5.21 5.45 6.33
CA SER A 207 4.56 4.23 6.80
C SER A 207 5.47 3.03 6.62
N HIS A 208 5.42 2.08 7.58
CA HIS A 208 5.96 0.75 7.42
C HIS A 208 4.83 -0.28 7.38
N ASP A 209 4.84 -1.14 6.36
CA ASP A 209 3.88 -2.22 6.24
C ASP A 209 4.49 -3.48 6.83
N LEU A 210 3.85 -4.00 7.86
CA LEU A 210 4.21 -5.23 8.56
C LEU A 210 3.11 -6.28 8.34
N VAL A 211 3.50 -7.54 8.28
CA VAL A 211 2.54 -8.65 8.08
C VAL A 211 2.68 -9.67 9.18
N PHE A 212 1.58 -10.00 9.86
CA PHE A 212 1.55 -11.11 10.79
C PHE A 212 0.85 -12.34 10.20
N GLY A 213 1.23 -13.50 10.69
CA GLY A 213 0.72 -14.78 10.20
C GLY A 213 1.43 -15.30 8.96
N LEU A 214 2.63 -14.81 8.65
CA LEU A 214 3.49 -15.32 7.58
C LEU A 214 3.99 -16.74 7.91
N PRO A 215 4.35 -17.55 6.87
CA PRO A 215 4.92 -18.88 7.11
C PRO A 215 6.18 -18.78 7.97
N LYS A 216 6.31 -19.71 8.94
CA LYS A 216 7.39 -19.83 9.95
C LYS A 216 7.48 -18.67 10.95
N GLN A 217 6.59 -17.72 10.89
CA GLN A 217 6.52 -16.62 11.84
C GLN A 217 6.02 -17.11 13.21
N ASN A 218 6.63 -16.64 14.27
CA ASN A 218 6.27 -16.94 15.64
C ASN A 218 6.24 -15.65 16.48
N LEU A 219 5.90 -15.77 17.77
CA LEU A 219 5.77 -14.63 18.67
C LEU A 219 7.07 -13.82 18.81
N GLN A 220 8.22 -14.51 18.90
CA GLN A 220 9.50 -13.83 19.03
C GLN A 220 9.83 -12.99 17.79
N ASN A 221 9.52 -13.50 16.58
CA ASN A 221 9.71 -12.74 15.33
C ASN A 221 8.91 -11.43 15.35
N ILE A 222 7.66 -11.45 15.84
CA ILE A 222 6.82 -10.24 15.97
C ILE A 222 7.45 -9.25 16.94
N ILE A 223 7.88 -9.71 18.11
CA ILE A 223 8.52 -8.87 19.12
C ILE A 223 9.78 -8.20 18.56
N ASP A 224 10.63 -8.96 17.89
CA ASP A 224 11.89 -8.47 17.32
C ASP A 224 11.64 -7.50 16.17
N THR A 225 10.66 -7.80 15.29
CA THR A 225 10.27 -6.93 14.18
C THR A 225 9.73 -5.60 14.69
N ILE A 226 8.89 -5.60 15.72
CA ILE A 226 8.36 -4.35 16.30
C ILE A 226 9.46 -3.56 17.02
N ASN A 227 10.37 -4.22 17.72
CA ASN A 227 11.51 -3.54 18.35
C ASN A 227 12.40 -2.83 17.33
N LYS A 228 12.72 -3.48 16.20
CA LYS A 228 13.46 -2.85 15.09
C LYS A 228 12.68 -1.71 14.46
N THR A 229 11.38 -1.89 14.25
CA THR A 229 10.51 -0.83 13.71
C THR A 229 10.50 0.39 14.64
N ARG A 230 10.49 0.19 15.98
CA ARG A 230 10.58 1.27 16.97
C ARG A 230 11.81 2.14 16.79
N GLU A 231 12.95 1.56 16.41
CA GLU A 231 14.20 2.31 16.19
C GLU A 231 14.08 3.34 15.06
N LEU A 232 13.30 2.99 14.03
CA LEU A 232 13.10 3.82 12.84
C LEU A 232 11.95 4.85 12.99
N LYS A 233 11.07 4.65 13.95
CA LYS A 233 9.92 5.51 14.28
C LYS A 233 9.15 5.97 13.03
N PRO A 234 8.57 5.06 12.22
CA PRO A 234 7.66 5.48 11.17
C PRO A 234 6.49 6.27 11.76
N ASP A 235 5.83 7.11 10.98
CA ASP A 235 4.65 7.87 11.45
C ASP A 235 3.41 6.99 11.51
N ARG A 236 3.35 6.00 10.62
CA ARG A 236 2.28 5.00 10.51
C ARG A 236 2.85 3.60 10.45
N ILE A 237 2.04 2.66 10.86
CA ILE A 237 2.28 1.23 10.69
C ILE A 237 0.99 0.61 10.16
N ALA A 238 1.08 -0.09 9.03
CA ALA A 238 0.05 -1.00 8.58
C ALA A 238 0.43 -2.40 9.04
N TYR A 239 -0.41 -3.04 9.87
CA TYR A 239 -0.13 -4.35 10.46
C TYR A 239 -1.14 -5.37 9.95
N TYR A 240 -0.87 -5.86 8.72
CA TYR A 240 -1.80 -6.70 7.98
C TYR A 240 -1.76 -8.17 8.40
N SER A 241 -2.93 -8.79 8.43
CA SER A 241 -3.05 -10.24 8.51
C SER A 241 -2.68 -10.87 7.17
N TYR A 242 -1.75 -11.84 7.17
CA TYR A 242 -1.53 -12.67 6.00
C TYR A 242 -2.81 -13.44 5.64
N ALA A 243 -3.33 -13.22 4.43
CA ALA A 243 -4.48 -13.94 3.91
C ALA A 243 -4.00 -15.05 2.96
N HIS A 244 -4.12 -16.30 3.38
CA HIS A 244 -3.77 -17.45 2.56
C HIS A 244 -4.94 -17.84 1.65
N VAL A 245 -4.75 -17.70 0.34
CA VAL A 245 -5.77 -17.93 -0.70
C VAL A 245 -5.18 -18.72 -1.89
N PRO A 246 -4.64 -19.91 -1.66
CA PRO A 246 -3.87 -20.67 -2.66
C PRO A 246 -4.69 -21.09 -3.88
N TRP A 247 -6.04 -21.11 -3.76
CA TRP A 247 -6.96 -21.44 -4.85
C TRP A 247 -7.09 -20.34 -5.91
N ILE A 248 -6.63 -19.12 -5.64
CA ILE A 248 -6.68 -18.03 -6.62
C ILE A 248 -5.51 -18.17 -7.59
N LYS A 249 -5.83 -18.45 -8.87
CA LYS A 249 -4.83 -18.57 -9.93
C LYS A 249 -4.09 -17.24 -10.14
N GLY A 250 -2.77 -17.33 -10.36
CA GLY A 250 -1.92 -16.15 -10.62
C GLY A 250 -1.34 -15.46 -9.38
N LEU A 251 -1.78 -15.83 -8.17
CA LEU A 251 -1.14 -15.35 -6.96
C LEU A 251 0.25 -15.98 -6.76
N GLY A 252 1.10 -15.25 -6.02
CA GLY A 252 2.44 -15.69 -5.68
C GLY A 252 2.53 -16.71 -4.55
N GLN A 253 1.43 -17.03 -3.87
CA GLN A 253 1.38 -17.82 -2.63
C GLN A 253 1.76 -19.28 -2.85
N ARG A 254 3.05 -19.58 -2.70
CA ARG A 254 3.66 -20.90 -2.94
C ARG A 254 5.06 -20.97 -2.36
N GLY A 255 5.67 -22.16 -2.34
CA GLY A 255 7.07 -22.34 -1.98
C GLY A 255 7.30 -22.54 -0.47
N TYR A 256 6.24 -22.74 0.31
CA TYR A 256 6.27 -23.12 1.72
C TYR A 256 5.19 -24.16 2.01
N ASP A 257 5.32 -24.86 3.12
CA ASP A 257 4.29 -25.81 3.60
C ASP A 257 3.18 -25.02 4.32
N GLU A 258 1.91 -25.39 4.09
CA GLU A 258 0.77 -24.78 4.79
C GLU A 258 0.82 -25.05 6.31
N ASN A 259 1.52 -26.07 6.74
CA ASN A 259 1.77 -26.32 8.17
C ASN A 259 2.75 -25.34 8.82
N ASP A 260 3.50 -24.60 8.00
CA ASP A 260 4.35 -23.50 8.47
C ASP A 260 3.57 -22.23 8.83
N LEU A 261 2.28 -22.16 8.49
CA LEU A 261 1.42 -21.01 8.78
C LEU A 261 0.93 -21.04 10.22
N PRO A 262 1.09 -19.95 10.98
CA PRO A 262 0.43 -19.81 12.28
C PRO A 262 -1.09 -19.90 12.10
N LYS A 263 -1.75 -20.76 12.87
CA LYS A 263 -3.19 -21.01 12.76
C LYS A 263 -3.93 -20.51 13.99
N ASP A 264 -5.20 -20.20 13.79
CA ASP A 264 -6.19 -19.97 14.84
C ASP A 264 -5.72 -19.06 15.98
N GLU A 265 -5.64 -19.58 17.19
CA GLU A 265 -5.27 -18.86 18.40
C GLU A 265 -3.84 -18.31 18.33
N VAL A 266 -2.91 -19.05 17.73
CA VAL A 266 -1.52 -18.59 17.56
C VAL A 266 -1.46 -17.35 16.68
N LYS A 267 -2.15 -17.38 15.54
CA LYS A 267 -2.22 -16.22 14.63
C LYS A 267 -2.86 -15.01 15.32
N ARG A 268 -3.90 -15.25 16.12
CA ARG A 268 -4.54 -14.18 16.91
C ARG A 268 -3.60 -13.60 17.96
N GLU A 269 -2.83 -14.44 18.63
CA GLU A 269 -1.84 -14.01 19.61
C GLU A 269 -0.79 -13.09 18.99
N LEU A 270 -0.31 -13.39 17.76
CA LEU A 270 0.62 -12.52 17.04
C LEU A 270 0.05 -11.09 16.86
N TYR A 271 -1.24 -10.98 16.54
CA TYR A 271 -1.92 -9.68 16.43
C TYR A 271 -2.01 -8.97 17.77
N GLU A 272 -2.52 -9.65 18.80
CA GLU A 272 -2.75 -9.04 20.11
C GLU A 272 -1.45 -8.54 20.75
N VAL A 273 -0.39 -9.33 20.65
CA VAL A 273 0.94 -8.93 21.16
C VAL A 273 1.49 -7.78 20.34
N GLY A 274 1.35 -7.82 19.00
CA GLY A 274 1.75 -6.72 18.15
C GLY A 274 1.04 -5.42 18.50
N LYS A 275 -0.28 -5.45 18.66
CA LYS A 275 -1.10 -4.30 19.08
C LYS A 275 -0.65 -3.74 20.43
N GLN A 276 -0.43 -4.60 21.43
CA GLN A 276 0.05 -4.17 22.75
C GLN A 276 1.44 -3.53 22.70
N LEU A 277 2.33 -4.03 21.82
CA LEU A 277 3.66 -3.46 21.65
C LEU A 277 3.61 -2.11 20.95
N PHE A 278 2.74 -1.93 19.94
CA PHE A 278 2.54 -0.64 19.29
C PHE A 278 2.01 0.41 20.28
N ASP A 279 1.03 0.06 21.10
CA ASP A 279 0.53 0.95 22.15
C ASP A 279 1.65 1.38 23.12
N LYS A 280 2.45 0.43 23.61
CA LYS A 280 3.59 0.70 24.51
C LYS A 280 4.64 1.64 23.92
N ILE A 281 4.79 1.67 22.61
CA ILE A 281 5.76 2.54 21.92
C ILE A 281 5.12 3.80 21.33
N GLY A 282 3.85 4.08 21.67
CA GLY A 282 3.17 5.35 21.43
C GLY A 282 2.33 5.44 20.17
N TYR A 283 2.05 4.31 19.50
CA TYR A 283 1.11 4.28 18.39
C TYR A 283 -0.31 4.01 18.88
N VAL A 284 -1.27 4.64 18.24
CA VAL A 284 -2.70 4.41 18.47
C VAL A 284 -3.29 3.66 17.28
N GLU A 285 -4.12 2.66 17.54
CA GLU A 285 -4.88 1.97 16.50
C GLU A 285 -5.95 2.92 15.96
N VAL A 286 -5.87 3.23 14.68
CA VAL A 286 -6.84 4.12 13.99
C VAL A 286 -7.90 3.35 13.22
N GLY A 287 -7.79 2.03 13.18
CA GLY A 287 -8.72 1.13 12.52
C GLY A 287 -8.16 0.52 11.24
N MET A 288 -8.83 -0.54 10.73
CA MET A 288 -8.47 -1.25 9.50
C MET A 288 -6.99 -1.65 9.43
N ASP A 289 -6.48 -2.25 10.52
CA ASP A 289 -5.09 -2.72 10.65
C ASP A 289 -4.01 -1.61 10.65
N HIS A 290 -4.41 -0.34 10.80
CA HIS A 290 -3.48 0.78 10.83
C HIS A 290 -3.28 1.34 12.23
N PHE A 291 -2.03 1.71 12.50
CA PHE A 291 -1.58 2.37 13.72
C PHE A 291 -0.84 3.65 13.33
N ALA A 292 -1.05 4.73 14.09
CA ALA A 292 -0.42 6.01 13.83
C ALA A 292 0.10 6.67 15.11
N LEU A 293 1.17 7.46 14.97
CA LEU A 293 1.58 8.39 16.02
C LEU A 293 0.54 9.51 16.14
N LYS A 294 0.35 10.06 17.33
CA LYS A 294 -0.59 11.17 17.57
C LYS A 294 -0.28 12.45 16.77
N THR A 295 0.93 12.57 16.26
CA THR A 295 1.37 13.67 15.41
C THR A 295 0.95 13.53 13.96
N ASP A 296 0.62 12.30 13.51
CA ASP A 296 0.25 12.02 12.13
C ASP A 296 -1.17 12.49 11.79
N SER A 297 -1.38 12.89 10.53
CA SER A 297 -2.67 13.38 10.05
C SER A 297 -3.79 12.33 10.11
N MET A 298 -3.47 11.03 9.98
CA MET A 298 -4.45 9.95 10.10
C MET A 298 -5.03 9.86 11.52
N TYR A 299 -4.20 10.01 12.56
CA TYR A 299 -4.69 10.06 13.94
C TYR A 299 -5.55 11.30 14.17
N LYS A 300 -5.09 12.47 13.71
CA LYS A 300 -5.86 13.72 13.85
C LYS A 300 -7.22 13.63 13.18
N ALA A 301 -7.30 13.10 11.97
CA ALA A 301 -8.56 12.89 11.27
C ALA A 301 -9.51 11.89 11.98
N MET A 302 -8.97 10.92 12.74
CA MET A 302 -9.77 10.04 13.59
C MET A 302 -10.35 10.78 14.80
N GLU A 303 -9.59 11.67 15.43
CA GLU A 303 -10.03 12.45 16.61
C GLU A 303 -11.09 13.52 16.26
N GLU A 304 -11.09 13.98 15.02
CA GLU A 304 -12.03 15.02 14.52
C GLU A 304 -13.40 14.45 14.12
N LYS A 305 -13.58 13.12 14.09
CA LYS A 305 -14.83 12.42 13.79
C LYS A 305 -15.61 12.09 15.04
#